data_cf3e27a4ee089cb1946510aaeb8f1b05
#
_entry.id   cf3e27a4ee089cb1946510aaeb8f1b05
#
_cell.length_a   1.000
_cell.length_b   1.000
_cell.length_c   1.000
_cell.angle_alpha   90.00
_cell.angle_beta   90.00
_cell.angle_gamma   90.00
#
_symmetry.space_group_name_H-M   'P 1'
#
loop_
_entity.id
_entity.type
_entity.pdbx_description
1 polymer ?
#
loop_
_entity_poly.entity_id
_entity_poly.type
_entity_poly.pdbx_seq_one_letter_code
_entity_poly.pdbx_strand_id
1 'polypeptide(L)'
;MSLRNIISKTIKDNDKPIGFDVFMNLALYHSKFGYYRSNKTLFGRHGDFITAPETSDLFGYTLARQCKQVLNNGDILEFGAGSGVLAAQILFELGRLDSLPGKYYIIELSAQLKNKQMKTIKKVLPEIFNRVEWLSELPKDFKGVVIANEVLDAIPAKRITYSKGCFVELGVGFQNDNFKWEKFTQPYLSSTTSLPDVKEEGYTSEINVQSIAWIKSLYDFISEGTVLLIDYGMDKSEYFHPQRNDGTLKCFFNHNSSDDPFCNIGNQDITTSVNFSDIAESAVDAGFEISGYCTQAMFLISLGIENYLLDEEDNENRMKLAQEIKQLVLPGAMGEVFKVLALSKKQTVKLDGFNEQDLTNKL
;
A
#
# COMPACT_ATOMS: atom_id res chain seq x y z
N MET A 1 -30.07 6.88 1.94
CA MET A 1 -29.72 5.92 0.87
C MET A 1 -28.46 5.26 1.36
N SER A 2 -28.36 3.93 1.37
CA SER A 2 -27.15 3.20 1.79
C SER A 2 -26.22 2.98 0.58
N LEU A 3 -24.92 2.70 0.84
CA LEU A 3 -23.98 2.36 -0.24
C LEU A 3 -24.42 1.13 -1.02
N ARG A 4 -24.96 0.11 -0.30
CA ARG A 4 -25.59 -1.07 -0.92
C ARG A 4 -26.66 -0.69 -1.97
N ASN A 5 -27.53 0.27 -1.65
CA ASN A 5 -28.57 0.73 -2.58
C ASN A 5 -28.00 1.51 -3.78
N ILE A 6 -26.90 2.23 -3.58
CA ILE A 6 -26.22 2.96 -4.68
C ILE A 6 -25.64 1.94 -5.65
N ILE A 7 -24.86 0.97 -5.17
CA ILE A 7 -24.23 -0.05 -6.00
C ILE A 7 -25.26 -0.91 -6.70
N SER A 8 -26.29 -1.41 -5.99
CA SER A 8 -27.35 -2.21 -6.60
C SER A 8 -28.11 -1.46 -7.68
N LYS A 9 -28.36 -0.15 -7.48
CA LYS A 9 -28.95 0.69 -8.51
C LYS A 9 -28.04 0.86 -9.72
N THR A 10 -26.75 1.10 -9.52
CA THR A 10 -25.78 1.22 -10.62
C THR A 10 -25.77 -0.03 -11.50
N ILE A 11 -25.84 -1.23 -10.88
CA ILE A 11 -25.89 -2.51 -11.63
C ILE A 11 -27.22 -2.63 -12.40
N LYS A 12 -28.35 -2.33 -11.76
CA LYS A 12 -29.69 -2.42 -12.37
C LYS A 12 -29.86 -1.43 -13.53
N ASP A 13 -29.39 -0.19 -13.35
CA ASP A 13 -29.50 0.85 -14.39
C ASP A 13 -28.66 0.51 -15.65
N ASN A 14 -27.58 -0.24 -15.50
CA ASN A 14 -26.72 -0.68 -16.61
C ASN A 14 -27.15 -2.02 -17.22
N ASP A 15 -28.09 -2.75 -16.61
CA ASP A 15 -28.52 -4.10 -17.02
C ASP A 15 -27.38 -5.08 -17.28
N LYS A 16 -26.28 -4.95 -16.56
CA LYS A 16 -25.06 -5.77 -16.63
C LYS A 16 -24.25 -5.66 -15.35
N PRO A 17 -23.39 -6.66 -15.04
CA PRO A 17 -22.48 -6.55 -13.91
C PRO A 17 -21.53 -5.35 -14.07
N ILE A 18 -21.06 -4.83 -12.95
CA ILE A 18 -19.96 -3.85 -12.91
C ILE A 18 -18.63 -4.56 -12.66
N GLY A 19 -17.52 -3.98 -13.11
CA GLY A 19 -16.19 -4.49 -12.81
C GLY A 19 -15.92 -4.52 -11.29
N PHE A 20 -15.11 -5.46 -10.85
CA PHE A 20 -14.76 -5.50 -9.42
C PHE A 20 -14.00 -4.24 -8.97
N ASP A 21 -13.16 -3.68 -9.83
CA ASP A 21 -12.49 -2.39 -9.60
C ASP A 21 -13.49 -1.25 -9.34
N VAL A 22 -14.59 -1.20 -10.07
CA VAL A 22 -15.67 -0.21 -9.85
C VAL A 22 -16.37 -0.45 -8.51
N PHE A 23 -16.64 -1.72 -8.17
CA PHE A 23 -17.25 -2.09 -6.89
C PHE A 23 -16.31 -1.71 -5.72
N MET A 24 -15.04 -2.10 -5.79
CA MET A 24 -14.03 -1.80 -4.78
C MET A 24 -13.85 -0.30 -4.60
N ASN A 25 -13.78 0.45 -5.70
CA ASN A 25 -13.71 1.91 -5.65
C ASN A 25 -14.91 2.54 -4.91
N LEU A 26 -16.13 2.07 -5.19
CA LEU A 26 -17.32 2.54 -4.49
C LEU A 26 -17.30 2.14 -3.00
N ALA A 27 -16.91 0.89 -2.69
CA ALA A 27 -16.88 0.38 -1.32
C ALA A 27 -15.86 1.12 -0.46
N LEU A 28 -14.67 1.44 -1.00
CA LEU A 28 -13.58 2.08 -0.27
C LEU A 28 -13.64 3.61 -0.31
N TYR A 29 -13.96 4.22 -1.46
CA TYR A 29 -13.72 5.64 -1.71
C TYR A 29 -14.98 6.47 -1.99
N HIS A 30 -16.19 5.89 -1.98
CA HIS A 30 -17.41 6.69 -2.17
C HIS A 30 -17.47 7.85 -1.19
N SER A 31 -17.73 9.06 -1.69
CA SER A 31 -17.55 10.32 -0.96
C SER A 31 -18.25 10.44 0.40
N LYS A 32 -19.37 9.71 0.61
CA LYS A 32 -20.14 9.73 1.87
C LYS A 32 -20.12 8.41 2.63
N PHE A 33 -19.99 7.28 1.94
CA PHE A 33 -20.24 5.96 2.51
C PHE A 33 -19.11 4.98 2.30
N GLY A 34 -18.03 5.40 1.64
CA GLY A 34 -16.84 4.57 1.44
C GLY A 34 -16.07 4.38 2.74
N TYR A 35 -15.41 3.24 2.87
CA TYR A 35 -14.67 2.84 4.06
C TYR A 35 -13.71 3.93 4.54
N TYR A 36 -12.82 4.43 3.68
CA TYR A 36 -11.84 5.48 4.02
C TYR A 36 -12.46 6.89 4.20
N ARG A 37 -13.75 7.04 3.87
CA ARG A 37 -14.50 8.31 4.04
C ARG A 37 -15.44 8.29 5.24
N SER A 38 -15.52 7.13 5.94
CA SER A 38 -16.43 6.97 7.08
C SER A 38 -15.85 7.60 8.36
N ASN A 39 -16.75 7.94 9.32
CA ASN A 39 -16.37 8.52 10.62
C ASN A 39 -15.81 7.49 11.63
N LYS A 40 -15.32 6.34 11.17
CA LYS A 40 -14.85 5.26 12.03
C LYS A 40 -13.37 5.41 12.38
N THR A 41 -12.97 4.78 13.46
CA THR A 41 -11.57 4.58 13.80
C THR A 41 -11.06 3.41 12.94
N LEU A 42 -10.28 3.71 11.90
CA LEU A 42 -9.81 2.71 10.94
C LEU A 42 -8.51 2.03 11.42
N PHE A 43 -7.62 2.77 12.07
CA PHE A 43 -6.25 2.35 12.40
C PHE A 43 -6.00 2.21 13.90
N GLY A 44 -5.08 1.30 14.28
CA GLY A 44 -4.60 1.07 15.65
C GLY A 44 -5.40 0.02 16.40
N ARG A 45 -5.12 -0.14 17.70
CA ARG A 45 -5.70 -1.20 18.57
C ARG A 45 -7.24 -1.24 18.63
N HIS A 46 -7.91 -0.17 18.26
CA HIS A 46 -9.37 -0.05 18.22
C HIS A 46 -9.89 0.09 16.78
N GLY A 47 -9.03 -0.11 15.77
CA GLY A 47 -9.37 -0.11 14.35
C GLY A 47 -9.61 -1.52 13.81
N ASP A 48 -9.80 -1.64 12.50
CA ASP A 48 -10.03 -2.91 11.84
C ASP A 48 -8.73 -3.72 11.66
N PHE A 49 -7.57 -3.04 11.60
CA PHE A 49 -6.24 -3.65 11.44
C PHE A 49 -5.13 -2.81 12.08
N ILE A 50 -3.98 -3.43 12.28
CA ILE A 50 -2.78 -2.80 12.83
C ILE A 50 -1.70 -2.82 11.75
N THR A 51 -1.19 -1.65 11.40
CA THR A 51 -0.09 -1.47 10.45
C THR A 51 1.29 -1.45 11.13
N ALA A 52 2.36 -1.59 10.38
CA ALA A 52 3.71 -1.56 10.93
C ALA A 52 4.03 -0.28 11.73
N PRO A 53 3.67 0.94 11.26
CA PRO A 53 3.85 2.16 12.06
C PRO A 53 3.07 2.20 13.38
N GLU A 54 1.87 1.58 13.42
CA GLU A 54 1.04 1.52 14.64
C GLU A 54 1.54 0.45 15.63
N THR A 55 2.36 -0.49 15.16
CA THR A 55 2.96 -1.55 15.96
C THR A 55 4.15 -1.03 16.77
N SER A 56 5.02 -0.25 16.13
CA SER A 56 6.24 0.27 16.75
C SER A 56 6.74 1.53 16.07
N ASP A 57 7.21 2.48 16.88
CA ASP A 57 7.89 3.67 16.39
C ASP A 57 9.19 3.34 15.64
N LEU A 58 9.79 2.18 15.91
CA LEU A 58 11.02 1.73 15.28
C LEU A 58 10.89 1.53 13.77
N PHE A 59 9.68 1.24 13.27
CA PHE A 59 9.44 1.16 11.83
C PHE A 59 9.74 2.49 11.14
N GLY A 60 9.12 3.56 11.60
CA GLY A 60 9.32 4.90 11.02
C GLY A 60 10.72 5.46 11.29
N TYR A 61 11.31 5.17 12.47
CA TYR A 61 12.68 5.58 12.78
C TYR A 61 13.69 4.89 11.87
N THR A 62 13.51 3.59 11.61
CA THR A 62 14.39 2.84 10.70
C THR A 62 14.21 3.32 9.25
N LEU A 63 12.97 3.53 8.80
CA LEU A 63 12.69 4.08 7.47
C LEU A 63 13.29 5.49 7.28
N ALA A 64 13.32 6.31 8.33
CA ALA A 64 13.94 7.63 8.30
C ALA A 64 15.45 7.59 7.97
N ARG A 65 16.16 6.53 8.36
CA ARG A 65 17.58 6.33 8.00
C ARG A 65 17.76 6.17 6.50
N GLN A 66 16.86 5.41 5.84
CA GLN A 66 16.87 5.31 4.37
C GLN A 66 16.50 6.64 3.72
N CYS A 67 15.50 7.35 4.26
CA CYS A 67 15.14 8.68 3.77
C CYS A 67 16.32 9.64 3.86
N LYS A 68 17.03 9.69 5.01
CA LYS A 68 18.22 10.53 5.18
C LYS A 68 19.26 10.31 4.10
N GLN A 69 19.52 9.05 3.73
CA GLN A 69 20.54 8.70 2.74
C GLN A 69 20.27 9.32 1.36
N VAL A 70 18.99 9.45 0.98
CA VAL A 70 18.60 9.87 -0.38
C VAL A 70 17.90 11.22 -0.46
N LEU A 71 17.62 11.85 0.68
CA LEU A 71 16.85 13.10 0.75
C LEU A 71 17.56 14.29 0.10
N ASN A 72 18.89 14.38 0.21
CA ASN A 72 19.73 15.38 -0.45
C ASN A 72 19.15 16.82 -0.41
N ASN A 73 18.76 17.29 0.78
CA ASN A 73 18.04 18.55 1.02
C ASN A 73 16.70 18.70 0.28
N GLY A 74 16.12 17.61 -0.21
CA GLY A 74 14.82 17.58 -0.84
C GLY A 74 13.66 17.53 0.15
N ASP A 75 12.51 17.16 -0.38
CA ASP A 75 11.26 17.04 0.36
C ASP A 75 10.87 15.56 0.52
N ILE A 76 9.93 15.29 1.43
CA ILE A 76 9.27 13.98 1.53
C ILE A 76 7.82 14.14 1.09
N LEU A 77 7.32 13.19 0.30
CA LEU A 77 5.91 13.08 -0.06
C LEU A 77 5.39 11.71 0.37
N GLU A 78 4.40 11.68 1.25
CA GLU A 78 3.73 10.46 1.69
C GLU A 78 2.33 10.37 1.10
N PHE A 79 2.01 9.22 0.50
CA PHE A 79 0.66 8.88 0.08
C PHE A 79 -0.03 8.10 1.18
N GLY A 80 -1.27 8.49 1.53
CA GLY A 80 -2.09 7.71 2.45
C GLY A 80 -1.51 7.60 3.87
N ALA A 81 -1.18 8.71 4.51
CA ALA A 81 -0.49 8.72 5.82
C ALA A 81 -1.31 8.15 7.00
N GLY A 82 -2.44 7.50 6.75
CA GLY A 82 -3.27 6.82 7.75
C GLY A 82 -3.60 7.70 8.96
N SER A 83 -3.08 7.35 10.13
CA SER A 83 -3.25 8.14 11.36
C SER A 83 -2.27 9.32 11.48
N GLY A 84 -1.25 9.39 10.62
CA GLY A 84 -0.15 10.36 10.68
C GLY A 84 1.00 9.93 11.59
N VAL A 85 0.98 8.71 12.09
CA VAL A 85 2.01 8.17 12.99
C VAL A 85 3.33 8.00 12.24
N LEU A 86 3.31 7.43 11.03
CA LEU A 86 4.52 7.24 10.23
C LEU A 86 5.22 8.57 9.92
N ALA A 87 4.46 9.57 9.48
CA ALA A 87 5.00 10.92 9.26
C ALA A 87 5.67 11.51 10.52
N ALA A 88 5.01 11.33 11.68
CA ALA A 88 5.56 11.81 12.96
C ALA A 88 6.86 11.08 13.34
N GLN A 89 6.91 9.75 13.18
CA GLN A 89 8.08 8.92 13.46
C GLN A 89 9.26 9.31 12.55
N ILE A 90 9.03 9.41 11.24
CA ILE A 90 10.08 9.79 10.27
C ILE A 90 10.62 11.18 10.60
N LEU A 91 9.76 12.16 10.79
CA LEU A 91 10.19 13.53 11.11
C LEU A 91 10.91 13.62 12.44
N PHE A 92 10.48 12.87 13.47
CA PHE A 92 11.15 12.81 14.76
C PHE A 92 12.58 12.31 14.61
N GLU A 93 12.77 11.18 13.93
CA GLU A 93 14.10 10.59 13.77
C GLU A 93 14.99 11.43 12.84
N LEU A 94 14.44 11.98 11.75
CA LEU A 94 15.20 12.90 10.89
C LEU A 94 15.64 14.15 11.66
N GLY A 95 14.85 14.64 12.61
CA GLY A 95 15.24 15.71 13.52
C GLY A 95 16.42 15.33 14.41
N ARG A 96 16.41 14.11 14.97
CA ARG A 96 17.54 13.56 15.75
C ARG A 96 18.82 13.40 14.92
N LEU A 97 18.65 13.15 13.62
CA LEU A 97 19.73 12.92 12.67
C LEU A 97 20.21 14.21 11.96
N ASP A 98 19.72 15.38 12.38
CA ASP A 98 19.99 16.70 11.76
C ASP A 98 19.76 16.71 10.24
N SER A 99 18.69 16.03 9.79
CA SER A 99 18.42 15.79 8.39
C SER A 99 16.95 16.02 8.01
N LEU A 100 16.30 17.01 8.63
CA LEU A 100 14.91 17.36 8.35
C LEU A 100 14.72 17.74 6.86
N PRO A 101 13.60 17.30 6.22
CA PRO A 101 13.25 17.72 4.87
C PRO A 101 12.93 19.21 4.81
N GLY A 102 12.99 19.80 3.64
CA GLY A 102 12.47 21.14 3.39
C GLY A 102 10.99 21.21 3.74
N LYS A 103 10.21 20.29 3.17
CA LYS A 103 8.79 20.05 3.46
C LYS A 103 8.50 18.56 3.57
N TYR A 104 7.47 18.24 4.33
CA TYR A 104 6.84 16.92 4.37
C TYR A 104 5.41 17.04 3.83
N TYR A 105 5.21 16.58 2.62
CA TYR A 105 3.92 16.62 1.96
C TYR A 105 3.12 15.34 2.23
N ILE A 106 1.82 15.48 2.37
CA ILE A 106 0.89 14.36 2.51
C ILE A 106 -0.22 14.50 1.46
N ILE A 107 -0.44 13.43 0.68
CA ILE A 107 -1.62 13.27 -0.17
C ILE A 107 -2.62 12.39 0.59
N GLU A 108 -3.76 12.97 0.97
CA GLU A 108 -4.82 12.30 1.71
C GLU A 108 -6.20 12.65 1.15
N LEU A 109 -6.94 11.63 0.72
CA LEU A 109 -8.27 11.80 0.12
C LEU A 109 -9.38 12.02 1.16
N SER A 110 -9.17 11.56 2.40
CA SER A 110 -10.13 11.66 3.49
C SER A 110 -9.90 12.90 4.35
N ALA A 111 -10.87 13.82 4.34
CA ALA A 111 -10.82 15.01 5.21
C ALA A 111 -10.70 14.66 6.70
N GLN A 112 -11.23 13.50 7.12
CA GLN A 112 -11.16 13.06 8.51
C GLN A 112 -9.80 12.51 8.86
N LEU A 113 -9.21 11.67 8.00
CA LEU A 113 -7.85 11.19 8.17
C LEU A 113 -6.88 12.38 8.17
N LYS A 114 -7.04 13.34 7.27
CA LYS A 114 -6.28 14.60 7.28
C LYS A 114 -6.35 15.30 8.64
N ASN A 115 -7.55 15.45 9.22
CA ASN A 115 -7.71 16.06 10.54
C ASN A 115 -7.04 15.23 11.66
N LYS A 116 -7.09 13.90 11.58
CA LYS A 116 -6.42 13.01 12.53
C LYS A 116 -4.91 13.16 12.40
N GLN A 117 -4.35 13.11 11.19
CA GLN A 117 -2.94 13.32 10.89
C GLN A 117 -2.43 14.63 11.46
N MET A 118 -3.15 15.74 11.21
CA MET A 118 -2.81 17.05 11.76
C MET A 118 -2.71 17.03 13.29
N LYS A 119 -3.67 16.40 13.98
CA LYS A 119 -3.68 16.29 15.45
C LYS A 119 -2.51 15.44 15.95
N THR A 120 -2.27 14.27 15.32
CA THR A 120 -1.18 13.36 15.67
C THR A 120 0.17 14.05 15.54
N ILE A 121 0.47 14.59 14.37
CA ILE A 121 1.78 15.19 14.08
C ILE A 121 2.00 16.45 14.97
N LYS A 122 1.00 17.31 15.09
CA LYS A 122 1.11 18.52 15.92
C LYS A 122 1.31 18.21 17.40
N LYS A 123 0.73 17.11 17.90
CA LYS A 123 0.90 16.67 19.29
C LYS A 123 2.33 16.18 19.55
N VAL A 124 2.90 15.44 18.59
CA VAL A 124 4.25 14.83 18.75
C VAL A 124 5.35 15.84 18.44
N LEU A 125 5.17 16.66 17.41
CA LEU A 125 6.20 17.53 16.84
C LEU A 125 5.69 18.97 16.64
N PRO A 126 5.29 19.67 17.71
CA PRO A 126 4.75 21.04 17.60
C PRO A 126 5.74 22.02 16.96
N GLU A 127 7.04 21.89 17.22
CA GLU A 127 8.10 22.78 16.77
C GLU A 127 8.32 22.77 15.24
N ILE A 128 8.13 21.60 14.62
CA ILE A 128 8.38 21.41 13.18
C ILE A 128 7.09 21.15 12.39
N PHE A 129 5.92 21.28 13.01
CA PHE A 129 4.63 21.08 12.36
C PHE A 129 4.43 21.98 11.14
N ASN A 130 5.02 23.15 11.08
CA ASN A 130 5.00 24.08 9.95
C ASN A 130 5.71 23.55 8.69
N ARG A 131 6.49 22.46 8.81
CA ARG A 131 7.07 21.77 7.66
C ARG A 131 6.11 20.81 6.99
N VAL A 132 5.01 20.42 7.66
CA VAL A 132 4.05 19.46 7.12
C VAL A 132 2.92 20.18 6.37
N GLU A 133 2.66 19.73 5.14
CA GLU A 133 1.68 20.32 4.26
C GLU A 133 0.84 19.26 3.56
N TRP A 134 -0.49 19.45 3.53
CA TRP A 134 -1.42 18.52 2.88
C TRP A 134 -1.77 19.05 1.50
N LEU A 135 -1.40 18.29 0.48
CA LEU A 135 -1.64 18.63 -0.91
C LEU A 135 -2.96 18.02 -1.41
N SER A 136 -3.65 18.72 -2.31
CA SER A 136 -4.80 18.22 -3.06
C SER A 136 -4.44 17.74 -4.47
N GLU A 137 -3.25 18.09 -4.95
CA GLU A 137 -2.72 17.77 -6.26
C GLU A 137 -1.24 17.41 -6.13
N LEU A 138 -0.73 16.63 -7.06
CA LEU A 138 0.69 16.29 -7.11
C LEU A 138 1.56 17.54 -7.33
N PRO A 139 2.69 17.68 -6.64
CA PRO A 139 3.59 18.80 -6.85
C PRO A 139 4.22 18.71 -8.25
N LYS A 140 4.69 19.82 -8.78
CA LYS A 140 5.49 19.84 -10.02
C LYS A 140 6.97 19.80 -9.67
N ASP A 141 7.73 19.09 -10.52
CA ASP A 141 9.20 19.02 -10.42
C ASP A 141 9.70 18.59 -9.03
N PHE A 142 9.00 17.63 -8.40
CA PHE A 142 9.32 17.14 -7.07
C PHE A 142 10.74 16.56 -7.00
N LYS A 143 11.46 16.91 -5.93
CA LYS A 143 12.78 16.34 -5.60
C LYS A 143 12.79 15.82 -4.17
N GLY A 144 13.22 14.57 -4.01
CA GLY A 144 13.33 13.96 -2.68
C GLY A 144 12.83 12.54 -2.61
N VAL A 145 12.07 12.22 -1.56
CA VAL A 145 11.61 10.85 -1.26
C VAL A 145 10.09 10.77 -1.32
N VAL A 146 9.58 9.82 -2.10
CA VAL A 146 8.15 9.47 -2.10
C VAL A 146 7.98 8.18 -1.30
N ILE A 147 7.02 8.16 -0.39
CA ILE A 147 6.70 7.00 0.46
C ILE A 147 5.24 6.61 0.21
N ALA A 148 5.03 5.32 -0.04
CA ALA A 148 3.71 4.71 -0.07
C ALA A 148 3.74 3.41 0.72
N ASN A 149 3.20 3.45 1.94
CA ASN A 149 3.10 2.31 2.83
C ASN A 149 1.64 1.86 2.90
N GLU A 150 1.36 0.62 2.51
CA GLU A 150 0.01 0.07 2.45
C GLU A 150 -0.95 0.97 1.64
N VAL A 151 -0.57 1.22 0.38
CA VAL A 151 -1.34 2.04 -0.56
C VAL A 151 -1.74 1.24 -1.79
N LEU A 152 -0.83 0.41 -2.31
CA LEU A 152 -1.05 -0.34 -3.54
C LEU A 152 -2.13 -1.41 -3.38
N ASP A 153 -2.21 -2.04 -2.22
CA ASP A 153 -3.17 -3.07 -1.87
C ASP A 153 -4.63 -2.57 -1.88
N ALA A 154 -4.82 -1.29 -1.57
CA ALA A 154 -6.12 -0.62 -1.55
C ALA A 154 -6.50 0.05 -2.90
N ILE A 155 -5.60 0.06 -3.89
CA ILE A 155 -5.93 0.54 -5.23
C ILE A 155 -6.89 -0.46 -5.90
N PRO A 156 -8.05 0.00 -6.43
CA PRO A 156 -9.06 -0.89 -6.99
C PRO A 156 -8.53 -1.79 -8.11
N ALA A 157 -8.70 -3.11 -7.95
CA ALA A 157 -8.23 -4.13 -8.86
C ALA A 157 -9.39 -4.76 -9.66
N LYS A 158 -9.11 -5.19 -10.87
CA LYS A 158 -10.00 -6.08 -11.62
C LYS A 158 -9.82 -7.51 -11.13
N ARG A 159 -10.89 -8.31 -11.22
CA ARG A 159 -10.82 -9.75 -10.97
C ARG A 159 -11.08 -10.50 -12.27
N ILE A 160 -10.27 -11.50 -12.56
CA ILE A 160 -10.38 -12.33 -13.75
C ILE A 160 -10.51 -13.80 -13.38
N THR A 161 -11.17 -14.58 -14.21
CA THR A 161 -11.25 -16.04 -14.03
C THR A 161 -11.05 -16.75 -15.36
N TYR A 162 -10.37 -17.90 -15.33
CA TYR A 162 -10.23 -18.74 -16.51
C TYR A 162 -11.52 -19.52 -16.75
N SER A 163 -12.09 -19.39 -17.93
CA SER A 163 -13.34 -20.05 -18.27
C SER A 163 -13.44 -20.32 -19.76
N LYS A 164 -13.80 -21.56 -20.13
CA LYS A 164 -14.00 -21.98 -21.53
C LYS A 164 -12.82 -21.65 -22.46
N GLY A 165 -11.60 -21.82 -21.95
CA GLY A 165 -10.39 -21.67 -22.78
C GLY A 165 -9.77 -20.27 -22.79
N CYS A 166 -10.32 -19.27 -22.08
CA CYS A 166 -9.77 -17.92 -21.98
C CYS A 166 -10.04 -17.31 -20.61
N PHE A 167 -9.29 -16.26 -20.26
CA PHE A 167 -9.64 -15.43 -19.13
C PHE A 167 -10.79 -14.49 -19.48
N VAL A 168 -11.73 -14.34 -18.55
CA VAL A 168 -12.82 -13.38 -18.62
C VAL A 168 -12.83 -12.53 -17.35
N GLU A 169 -13.32 -11.32 -17.41
CA GLU A 169 -13.49 -10.49 -16.21
C GLU A 169 -14.58 -11.07 -15.32
N LEU A 170 -14.32 -11.11 -14.01
CA LEU A 170 -15.26 -11.51 -12.98
C LEU A 170 -15.71 -10.26 -12.23
N GLY A 171 -16.89 -9.79 -12.58
CA GLY A 171 -17.49 -8.60 -12.01
C GLY A 171 -18.52 -8.90 -10.94
N VAL A 172 -19.23 -7.87 -10.54
CA VAL A 172 -20.25 -7.90 -9.49
C VAL A 172 -21.64 -7.69 -10.10
N GLY A 173 -22.47 -8.71 -9.99
CA GLY A 173 -23.89 -8.67 -10.34
C GLY A 173 -24.81 -8.50 -9.12
N PHE A 174 -26.09 -8.24 -9.34
CA PHE A 174 -27.10 -8.11 -8.29
C PHE A 174 -28.38 -8.82 -8.67
N GLN A 175 -28.73 -9.89 -7.95
CA GLN A 175 -29.89 -10.72 -8.20
C GLN A 175 -30.53 -11.19 -6.89
N ASN A 176 -31.85 -11.29 -6.85
CA ASN A 176 -32.60 -11.72 -5.66
C ASN A 176 -32.16 -10.98 -4.39
N ASP A 177 -31.97 -9.67 -4.53
CA ASP A 177 -31.52 -8.78 -3.46
C ASP A 177 -30.13 -9.07 -2.87
N ASN A 178 -29.29 -9.85 -3.58
CA ASN A 178 -27.93 -10.16 -3.16
C ASN A 178 -26.91 -9.82 -4.24
N PHE A 179 -25.72 -9.37 -3.83
CA PHE A 179 -24.55 -9.29 -4.70
C PHE A 179 -23.98 -10.69 -4.93
N LYS A 180 -23.46 -10.89 -6.11
CA LYS A 180 -22.79 -12.14 -6.50
C LYS A 180 -21.69 -11.86 -7.52
N TRP A 181 -20.75 -12.78 -7.60
CA TRP A 181 -19.81 -12.82 -8.71
C TRP A 181 -20.52 -13.17 -10.02
N GLU A 182 -20.19 -12.45 -11.08
CA GLU A 182 -20.78 -12.66 -12.40
C GLU A 182 -19.72 -12.50 -13.49
N LYS A 183 -19.58 -13.52 -14.36
CA LYS A 183 -18.61 -13.52 -15.46
C LYS A 183 -19.08 -12.59 -16.58
N PHE A 184 -18.15 -11.77 -17.09
CA PHE A 184 -18.37 -11.09 -18.36
C PHE A 184 -18.29 -12.08 -19.52
N THR A 185 -18.93 -11.76 -20.62
CA THR A 185 -19.01 -12.67 -21.78
C THR A 185 -17.83 -12.57 -22.73
N GLN A 186 -17.10 -11.45 -22.69
CA GLN A 186 -15.97 -11.20 -23.56
C GLN A 186 -14.65 -11.67 -22.94
N PRO A 187 -13.71 -12.21 -23.73
CA PRO A 187 -12.36 -12.47 -23.25
C PRO A 187 -11.72 -11.23 -22.66
N TYR A 188 -11.04 -11.40 -21.52
CA TYR A 188 -10.21 -10.35 -20.94
C TYR A 188 -8.88 -10.28 -21.71
N LEU A 189 -8.60 -9.14 -22.30
CA LEU A 189 -7.35 -8.87 -23.00
C LEU A 189 -6.61 -7.78 -22.25
N SER A 190 -5.38 -8.05 -21.84
CA SER A 190 -4.50 -7.07 -21.22
C SER A 190 -3.37 -6.72 -22.16
N SER A 191 -3.10 -5.42 -22.31
CA SER A 191 -1.91 -4.90 -23.00
C SER A 191 -0.88 -4.33 -22.05
N THR A 192 -1.19 -4.27 -20.76
CA THR A 192 -0.39 -3.52 -19.76
C THR A 192 -0.07 -4.33 -18.51
N THR A 193 -0.66 -5.50 -18.33
CA THR A 193 -0.47 -6.35 -17.16
C THR A 193 -0.19 -7.78 -17.58
N SER A 194 0.56 -8.48 -16.74
CA SER A 194 0.74 -9.92 -16.90
C SER A 194 -0.57 -10.67 -16.68
N LEU A 195 -0.76 -11.77 -17.42
CA LEU A 195 -1.82 -12.72 -17.18
C LEU A 195 -1.25 -14.02 -16.63
N PRO A 196 -2.02 -14.77 -15.82
CA PRO A 196 -1.59 -16.07 -15.34
C PRO A 196 -1.35 -17.06 -16.50
N ASP A 197 -0.32 -17.89 -16.37
CA ASP A 197 -0.11 -19.02 -17.29
C ASP A 197 -1.00 -20.24 -16.94
N VAL A 198 -1.65 -20.20 -15.78
CA VAL A 198 -2.54 -21.27 -15.27
C VAL A 198 -3.82 -21.29 -16.07
N LYS A 199 -4.10 -22.41 -16.75
CA LYS A 199 -5.26 -22.63 -17.63
C LYS A 199 -6.22 -23.68 -17.05
N GLU A 200 -6.57 -23.52 -15.78
CA GLU A 200 -7.50 -24.39 -15.07
C GLU A 200 -8.87 -23.71 -14.96
N GLU A 201 -9.93 -24.44 -15.29
CA GLU A 201 -11.30 -23.89 -15.22
C GLU A 201 -11.61 -23.42 -13.79
N GLY A 202 -12.01 -22.16 -13.67
CA GLY A 202 -12.31 -21.53 -12.41
C GLY A 202 -11.11 -20.86 -11.70
N TYR A 203 -9.87 -21.05 -12.18
CA TYR A 203 -8.72 -20.29 -11.63
C TYR A 203 -9.02 -18.80 -11.70
N THR A 204 -8.86 -18.12 -10.58
CA THR A 204 -9.22 -16.70 -10.41
C THR A 204 -8.04 -15.93 -9.83
N SER A 205 -7.85 -14.70 -10.28
CA SER A 205 -6.81 -13.80 -9.77
C SER A 205 -7.21 -12.34 -9.94
N GLU A 206 -6.52 -11.43 -9.28
CA GLU A 206 -6.68 -9.99 -9.43
C GLU A 206 -5.65 -9.42 -10.42
N ILE A 207 -6.05 -8.33 -11.11
CA ILE A 207 -5.20 -7.58 -12.04
C ILE A 207 -5.33 -6.09 -11.70
N ASN A 208 -4.21 -5.46 -11.32
CA ASN A 208 -4.24 -4.09 -10.85
C ASN A 208 -3.76 -3.09 -11.92
N VAL A 209 -4.63 -2.82 -12.89
CA VAL A 209 -4.36 -1.84 -13.97
C VAL A 209 -4.19 -0.42 -13.44
N GLN A 210 -4.90 -0.08 -12.36
CA GLN A 210 -4.84 1.27 -11.81
C GLN A 210 -3.51 1.55 -11.10
N SER A 211 -2.92 0.56 -10.44
CA SER A 211 -1.57 0.70 -9.85
C SER A 211 -0.51 0.98 -10.91
N ILE A 212 -0.59 0.33 -12.07
CA ILE A 212 0.31 0.59 -13.21
C ILE A 212 0.20 2.04 -13.68
N ALA A 213 -1.03 2.53 -13.86
CA ALA A 213 -1.25 3.92 -14.25
C ALA A 213 -0.75 4.90 -13.19
N TRP A 214 -0.92 4.56 -11.90
CA TRP A 214 -0.41 5.36 -10.79
C TRP A 214 1.11 5.43 -10.77
N ILE A 215 1.82 4.31 -10.97
CA ILE A 215 3.30 4.29 -11.07
C ILE A 215 3.79 5.22 -12.18
N LYS A 216 3.15 5.20 -13.36
CA LYS A 216 3.50 6.12 -14.46
C LYS A 216 3.32 7.59 -14.06
N SER A 217 2.25 7.89 -13.33
CA SER A 217 2.01 9.25 -12.84
C SER A 217 3.06 9.71 -11.81
N LEU A 218 3.66 8.79 -11.03
CA LEU A 218 4.78 9.12 -10.14
C LEU A 218 6.00 9.60 -10.94
N TYR A 219 6.31 8.92 -12.03
CA TYR A 219 7.43 9.32 -12.88
C TYR A 219 7.26 10.74 -13.43
N ASP A 220 6.05 11.11 -13.82
CA ASP A 220 5.77 12.39 -14.46
C ASP A 220 6.04 13.59 -13.56
N PHE A 221 5.70 13.52 -12.27
CA PHE A 221 5.88 14.67 -11.37
C PHE A 221 7.24 14.68 -10.65
N ILE A 222 7.92 13.54 -10.52
CA ILE A 222 9.25 13.46 -9.90
C ILE A 222 10.29 13.94 -10.91
N SER A 223 11.07 14.94 -10.56
CA SER A 223 12.22 15.37 -11.37
C SER A 223 13.51 14.65 -11.00
N GLU A 224 13.69 14.33 -9.70
CA GLU A 224 14.83 13.61 -9.14
C GLU A 224 14.44 13.02 -7.79
N GLY A 225 14.72 11.75 -7.52
CA GLY A 225 14.45 11.18 -6.21
C GLY A 225 14.25 9.67 -6.17
N THR A 226 13.83 9.20 -5.01
CA THR A 226 13.57 7.78 -4.73
C THR A 226 12.13 7.59 -4.29
N VAL A 227 11.48 6.54 -4.80
CA VAL A 227 10.15 6.09 -4.36
C VAL A 227 10.33 4.81 -3.54
N LEU A 228 9.78 4.77 -2.35
CA LEU A 228 9.75 3.60 -1.48
C LEU A 228 8.31 3.09 -1.40
N LEU A 229 8.06 1.93 -1.99
CA LEU A 229 6.78 1.23 -1.98
C LEU A 229 6.87 0.08 -0.98
N ILE A 230 6.06 0.13 0.07
CA ILE A 230 6.05 -0.86 1.14
C ILE A 230 4.64 -1.44 1.22
N ASP A 231 4.50 -2.72 0.89
CA ASP A 231 3.18 -3.35 0.84
C ASP A 231 3.32 -4.87 0.93
N TYR A 232 2.22 -5.55 1.24
CA TYR A 232 2.21 -7.01 1.18
C TYR A 232 1.96 -7.48 -0.25
N GLY A 233 2.77 -8.43 -0.65
CA GLY A 233 2.76 -8.91 -2.03
C GLY A 233 3.94 -9.81 -2.34
N MET A 234 4.08 -10.12 -3.61
CA MET A 234 5.05 -11.09 -4.08
C MET A 234 5.44 -10.86 -5.54
N ASP A 235 6.42 -11.60 -6.03
CA ASP A 235 6.74 -11.63 -7.45
C ASP A 235 5.64 -12.36 -8.26
N LYS A 236 5.66 -12.20 -9.58
CA LYS A 236 4.67 -12.74 -10.50
C LYS A 236 4.50 -14.26 -10.39
N SER A 237 5.59 -15.00 -10.17
CA SER A 237 5.56 -16.47 -10.13
C SER A 237 4.81 -16.97 -8.90
N GLU A 238 5.00 -16.32 -7.77
CA GLU A 238 4.28 -16.60 -6.54
C GLU A 238 2.85 -16.04 -6.58
N TYR A 239 2.65 -14.87 -7.18
CA TYR A 239 1.34 -14.22 -7.30
C TYR A 239 0.36 -15.09 -8.10
N PHE A 240 0.79 -15.62 -9.24
CA PHE A 240 -0.01 -16.49 -10.11
C PHE A 240 0.23 -17.97 -9.86
N HIS A 241 0.70 -18.36 -8.67
CA HIS A 241 0.92 -19.76 -8.37
C HIS A 241 -0.37 -20.59 -8.50
N PRO A 242 -0.35 -21.79 -9.12
CA PRO A 242 -1.55 -22.61 -9.34
C PRO A 242 -2.38 -22.92 -8.09
N GLN A 243 -1.73 -23.04 -6.93
CA GLN A 243 -2.42 -23.27 -5.66
C GLN A 243 -3.16 -22.03 -5.13
N ARG A 244 -2.89 -20.83 -5.67
CA ARG A 244 -3.60 -19.59 -5.36
C ARG A 244 -4.79 -19.40 -6.31
N ASN A 245 -5.66 -20.40 -6.37
CA ASN A 245 -6.69 -20.52 -7.38
C ASN A 245 -7.91 -19.61 -7.19
N ASP A 246 -8.00 -18.87 -6.09
CA ASP A 246 -9.04 -17.86 -5.82
C ASP A 246 -8.46 -16.45 -5.57
N GLY A 247 -7.23 -16.22 -6.03
CA GLY A 247 -6.57 -14.90 -5.94
C GLY A 247 -6.07 -14.54 -4.55
N THR A 248 -6.01 -13.23 -4.31
CA THR A 248 -5.40 -12.63 -3.11
C THR A 248 -6.34 -11.71 -2.35
N LEU A 249 -7.59 -11.56 -2.83
CA LEU A 249 -8.61 -10.72 -2.21
C LEU A 249 -8.79 -11.03 -0.73
N LYS A 250 -8.69 -9.99 0.12
CA LYS A 250 -8.99 -10.06 1.55
C LYS A 250 -9.84 -8.89 1.99
N CYS A 251 -10.69 -9.13 2.95
CA CYS A 251 -11.53 -8.12 3.58
C CYS A 251 -11.28 -8.13 5.08
N PHE A 252 -11.20 -6.95 5.68
CA PHE A 252 -10.93 -6.79 7.11
C PHE A 252 -12.05 -6.00 7.79
N PHE A 253 -12.54 -6.54 8.89
CA PHE A 253 -13.58 -5.91 9.72
C PHE A 253 -13.44 -6.36 11.18
N ASN A 254 -13.27 -5.41 12.10
CA ASN A 254 -13.13 -5.68 13.54
C ASN A 254 -12.08 -6.77 13.85
N HIS A 255 -10.88 -6.66 13.31
CA HIS A 255 -9.76 -7.63 13.43
C HIS A 255 -10.05 -9.03 12.90
N ASN A 256 -11.12 -9.23 12.15
CA ASN A 256 -11.41 -10.48 11.46
C ASN A 256 -11.15 -10.32 9.95
N SER A 257 -10.57 -11.35 9.35
CA SER A 257 -10.40 -11.42 7.89
C SER A 257 -11.44 -12.34 7.25
N SER A 258 -11.88 -11.99 6.05
CA SER A 258 -12.75 -12.82 5.20
C SER A 258 -12.40 -12.62 3.73
N ASP A 259 -12.92 -13.47 2.86
CA ASP A 259 -12.77 -13.37 1.40
C ASP A 259 -14.06 -12.87 0.72
N ASP A 260 -15.05 -12.42 1.51
CA ASP A 260 -16.34 -11.95 1.00
C ASP A 260 -16.44 -10.42 0.98
N PRO A 261 -16.28 -9.76 -0.19
CA PRO A 261 -16.38 -8.31 -0.30
C PRO A 261 -17.82 -7.80 -0.22
N PHE A 262 -18.82 -8.67 -0.27
CA PHE A 262 -20.24 -8.30 -0.29
C PHE A 262 -20.85 -8.14 1.10
N CYS A 263 -20.15 -8.64 2.12
CA CYS A 263 -20.45 -8.34 3.50
C CYS A 263 -20.02 -6.91 3.85
N ASN A 264 -20.68 -6.28 4.83
CA ASN A 264 -20.25 -4.99 5.42
C ASN A 264 -19.82 -3.89 4.44
N ILE A 265 -20.42 -3.80 3.24
CA ILE A 265 -20.04 -2.88 2.16
C ILE A 265 -19.94 -1.44 2.67
N GLY A 266 -18.78 -0.80 2.47
CA GLY A 266 -18.45 0.53 2.99
C GLY A 266 -18.10 0.55 4.48
N ASN A 267 -18.05 -0.62 5.14
CA ASN A 267 -17.72 -0.76 6.55
C ASN A 267 -16.58 -1.75 6.82
N GLN A 268 -16.09 -2.44 5.80
CA GLN A 268 -14.89 -3.29 5.84
C GLN A 268 -13.86 -2.76 4.86
N ASP A 269 -12.60 -3.01 5.15
CA ASP A 269 -11.54 -2.82 4.18
C ASP A 269 -11.57 -3.95 3.15
N ILE A 270 -11.16 -3.64 1.92
CA ILE A 270 -11.07 -4.60 0.81
C ILE A 270 -9.71 -4.39 0.17
N THR A 271 -8.89 -5.41 0.19
CA THR A 271 -7.50 -5.33 -0.26
C THR A 271 -7.15 -6.48 -1.20
N THR A 272 -6.11 -6.30 -1.99
CA THR A 272 -5.50 -7.34 -2.83
C THR A 272 -3.99 -7.27 -2.69
N SER A 273 -3.30 -8.41 -2.68
CA SER A 273 -1.84 -8.40 -2.65
C SER A 273 -1.26 -7.71 -3.89
N VAL A 274 -0.07 -7.16 -3.74
CA VAL A 274 0.65 -6.48 -4.83
C VAL A 274 1.45 -7.49 -5.66
N ASN A 275 1.26 -7.47 -6.98
CA ASN A 275 2.17 -8.11 -7.92
C ASN A 275 3.34 -7.16 -8.18
N PHE A 276 4.43 -7.32 -7.43
CA PHE A 276 5.58 -6.44 -7.53
C PHE A 276 6.32 -6.53 -8.86
N SER A 277 6.20 -7.64 -9.59
CA SER A 277 6.77 -7.74 -10.96
C SER A 277 6.05 -6.79 -11.92
N ASP A 278 4.70 -6.74 -11.92
CA ASP A 278 3.94 -5.80 -12.75
C ASP A 278 4.24 -4.34 -12.38
N ILE A 279 4.44 -4.04 -11.09
CA ILE A 279 4.83 -2.72 -10.60
C ILE A 279 6.22 -2.35 -11.10
N ALA A 280 7.19 -3.25 -11.00
CA ALA A 280 8.56 -3.05 -11.44
C ALA A 280 8.65 -2.89 -12.97
N GLU A 281 8.00 -3.76 -13.74
CA GLU A 281 7.91 -3.66 -15.20
C GLU A 281 7.33 -2.29 -15.61
N SER A 282 6.23 -1.88 -14.98
CA SER A 282 5.61 -0.58 -15.26
C SER A 282 6.51 0.61 -14.89
N ALA A 283 7.28 0.49 -13.82
CA ALA A 283 8.23 1.52 -13.40
C ALA A 283 9.37 1.67 -14.40
N VAL A 284 9.94 0.56 -14.87
CA VAL A 284 10.98 0.55 -15.92
C VAL A 284 10.45 1.13 -17.23
N ASP A 285 9.26 0.75 -17.65
CA ASP A 285 8.58 1.29 -18.84
C ASP A 285 8.35 2.80 -18.75
N ALA A 286 8.10 3.33 -17.54
CA ALA A 286 7.98 4.76 -17.30
C ALA A 286 9.33 5.48 -17.29
N GLY A 287 10.45 4.76 -17.08
CA GLY A 287 11.81 5.30 -17.07
C GLY A 287 12.47 5.32 -15.68
N PHE A 288 11.88 4.73 -14.65
CA PHE A 288 12.55 4.52 -13.37
C PHE A 288 13.63 3.44 -13.46
N GLU A 289 14.61 3.53 -12.59
CA GLU A 289 15.55 2.46 -12.27
C GLU A 289 15.04 1.70 -11.03
N ILE A 290 15.13 0.37 -11.05
CA ILE A 290 14.86 -0.45 -9.85
C ILE A 290 16.13 -0.39 -8.98
N SER A 291 16.00 0.17 -7.78
CA SER A 291 17.13 0.39 -6.86
C SER A 291 17.21 -0.62 -5.73
N GLY A 292 16.25 -1.51 -5.63
CA GLY A 292 16.22 -2.62 -4.70
C GLY A 292 14.84 -3.21 -4.50
N TYR A 293 14.79 -4.50 -4.20
CA TYR A 293 13.58 -5.23 -3.80
C TYR A 293 13.94 -6.26 -2.76
N CYS A 294 13.29 -6.23 -1.61
CA CYS A 294 13.53 -7.18 -0.53
C CYS A 294 12.30 -7.36 0.37
N THR A 295 12.41 -8.26 1.35
CA THR A 295 11.42 -8.36 2.42
C THR A 295 11.52 -7.19 3.38
N GLN A 296 10.42 -6.82 4.04
CA GLN A 296 10.43 -5.79 5.08
C GLN A 296 11.43 -6.12 6.19
N ALA A 297 11.51 -7.39 6.59
CA ALA A 297 12.45 -7.84 7.60
C ALA A 297 13.89 -7.48 7.25
N MET A 298 14.32 -7.85 6.03
CA MET A 298 15.69 -7.59 5.59
C MET A 298 15.97 -6.12 5.35
N PHE A 299 14.97 -5.36 4.89
CA PHE A 299 15.07 -3.91 4.78
C PHE A 299 15.34 -3.24 6.14
N LEU A 300 14.54 -3.60 7.16
CA LEU A 300 14.71 -3.03 8.50
C LEU A 300 16.02 -3.48 9.16
N ILE A 301 16.43 -4.74 8.98
CA ILE A 301 17.71 -5.27 9.46
C ILE A 301 18.87 -4.54 8.78
N SER A 302 18.85 -4.41 7.45
CA SER A 302 19.89 -3.68 6.71
C SER A 302 20.09 -2.24 7.19
N LEU A 303 19.01 -1.61 7.66
CA LEU A 303 19.04 -0.27 8.23
C LEU A 303 19.33 -0.22 9.73
N GLY A 304 19.62 -1.39 10.34
CA GLY A 304 20.06 -1.50 11.74
C GLY A 304 18.94 -1.26 12.74
N ILE A 305 17.76 -1.86 12.54
CA ILE A 305 16.66 -1.78 13.52
C ILE A 305 17.08 -2.33 14.89
N GLU A 306 17.99 -3.31 14.94
CA GLU A 306 18.52 -3.90 16.17
C GLU A 306 19.36 -2.93 17.00
N ASN A 307 19.93 -1.88 16.41
CA ASN A 307 20.74 -0.90 17.13
C ASN A 307 19.93 -0.19 18.22
N TYR A 308 18.61 -0.02 18.02
CA TYR A 308 17.75 0.54 19.05
C TYR A 308 17.65 -0.34 20.31
N LEU A 309 17.93 -1.66 20.20
CA LEU A 309 18.04 -2.55 21.37
C LEU A 309 19.40 -2.40 22.07
N LEU A 310 20.44 -2.14 21.31
CA LEU A 310 21.79 -2.00 21.85
C LEU A 310 21.94 -0.68 22.61
N ASP A 311 21.27 0.36 22.14
CA ASP A 311 21.30 1.70 22.70
C ASP A 311 20.37 1.85 23.94
N GLU A 312 19.46 0.89 24.20
CA GLU A 312 18.53 0.94 25.32
C GLU A 312 19.17 0.31 26.57
N GLU A 313 19.32 1.11 27.63
CA GLU A 313 19.93 0.70 28.89
C GLU A 313 18.92 0.05 29.85
N ASP A 314 17.65 0.44 29.80
CA ASP A 314 16.61 -0.12 30.64
C ASP A 314 16.15 -1.50 30.15
N ASN A 315 16.21 -2.51 31.02
CA ASN A 315 15.91 -3.90 30.66
C ASN A 315 14.43 -4.12 30.32
N GLU A 316 13.50 -3.42 30.95
CA GLU A 316 12.07 -3.55 30.69
C GLU A 316 11.72 -2.97 29.32
N ASN A 317 12.23 -1.78 29.04
CA ASN A 317 12.11 -1.14 27.73
C ASN A 317 12.77 -1.99 26.62
N ARG A 318 13.97 -2.52 26.87
CA ARG A 318 14.66 -3.43 25.94
C ARG A 318 13.83 -4.68 25.60
N MET A 319 13.17 -5.30 26.59
CA MET A 319 12.28 -6.44 26.35
C MET A 319 11.06 -6.04 25.51
N LYS A 320 10.48 -4.88 25.75
CA LYS A 320 9.36 -4.34 24.96
C LYS A 320 9.79 -4.09 23.51
N LEU A 321 10.89 -3.37 23.30
CA LEU A 321 11.44 -3.12 21.95
C LEU A 321 11.75 -4.43 21.21
N ALA A 322 12.30 -5.43 21.90
CA ALA A 322 12.55 -6.74 21.30
C ALA A 322 11.27 -7.44 20.84
N GLN A 323 10.14 -7.28 21.56
CA GLN A 323 8.86 -7.82 21.13
C GLN A 323 8.30 -7.07 19.92
N GLU A 324 8.42 -5.75 19.90
CA GLU A 324 8.01 -4.90 18.77
C GLU A 324 8.81 -5.24 17.51
N ILE A 325 10.15 -5.35 17.61
CA ILE A 325 11.01 -5.77 16.49
C ILE A 325 10.60 -7.15 15.98
N LYS A 326 10.33 -8.13 16.85
CA LYS A 326 9.85 -9.45 16.43
C LYS A 326 8.58 -9.38 15.59
N GLN A 327 7.64 -8.51 15.91
CA GLN A 327 6.42 -8.34 15.12
C GLN A 327 6.71 -7.77 13.72
N LEU A 328 7.72 -6.91 13.60
CA LEU A 328 8.10 -6.30 12.32
C LEU A 328 8.94 -7.21 11.43
N VAL A 329 9.79 -8.11 12.01
CA VAL A 329 10.80 -8.84 11.24
C VAL A 329 10.58 -10.36 11.16
N LEU A 330 9.78 -10.98 12.03
CA LEU A 330 9.63 -12.44 11.98
C LEU A 330 8.77 -12.89 10.79
N PRO A 331 9.08 -14.06 10.19
CA PRO A 331 8.37 -14.61 9.05
C PRO A 331 6.86 -14.81 9.28
N GLY A 332 6.49 -15.30 10.45
CA GLY A 332 5.09 -15.55 10.85
C GLY A 332 4.30 -14.27 11.20
N ALA A 333 4.93 -13.10 11.13
CA ALA A 333 4.32 -11.81 11.37
C ALA A 333 4.38 -10.95 10.08
N MET A 334 4.87 -9.71 10.15
CA MET A 334 4.92 -8.80 8.98
C MET A 334 6.18 -9.01 8.12
N GLY A 335 7.24 -9.59 8.68
CA GLY A 335 8.57 -9.52 8.10
C GLY A 335 8.73 -10.07 6.69
N GLU A 336 8.10 -11.19 6.35
CA GLU A 336 8.21 -11.81 5.02
C GLU A 336 7.03 -11.47 4.10
N VAL A 337 5.85 -11.20 4.65
CA VAL A 337 4.64 -10.92 3.88
C VAL A 337 4.75 -9.56 3.19
N PHE A 338 5.30 -8.58 3.90
CA PHE A 338 5.57 -7.25 3.36
C PHE A 338 6.88 -7.24 2.58
N LYS A 339 6.87 -6.49 1.48
CA LYS A 339 8.01 -6.24 0.62
C LYS A 339 8.28 -4.74 0.52
N VAL A 340 9.53 -4.42 0.26
CA VAL A 340 9.96 -3.05 -0.04
C VAL A 340 10.53 -3.04 -1.45
N LEU A 341 9.96 -2.20 -2.31
CA LEU A 341 10.46 -1.91 -3.65
C LEU A 341 10.92 -0.46 -3.70
N ALA A 342 12.16 -0.24 -4.11
CA ALA A 342 12.71 1.09 -4.32
C ALA A 342 12.87 1.38 -5.81
N LEU A 343 12.33 2.52 -6.24
CA LEU A 343 12.45 3.04 -7.59
C LEU A 343 13.22 4.36 -7.54
N SER A 344 14.13 4.59 -8.48
CA SER A 344 14.91 5.83 -8.53
C SER A 344 14.80 6.52 -9.87
N LYS A 345 14.79 7.84 -9.82
CA LYS A 345 14.89 8.72 -11.01
C LYS A 345 16.03 9.70 -10.80
N LYS A 346 17.07 9.60 -11.65
CA LYS A 346 18.28 10.43 -11.57
C LYS A 346 19.00 10.37 -10.21
N GLN A 347 18.84 9.28 -9.48
CA GLN A 347 19.47 9.02 -8.18
C GLN A 347 20.36 7.78 -8.32
N THR A 348 21.64 7.90 -8.00
CA THR A 348 22.64 6.83 -8.20
C THR A 348 23.18 6.24 -6.90
N VAL A 349 22.65 6.68 -5.76
CA VAL A 349 23.09 6.20 -4.43
C VAL A 349 22.63 4.76 -4.23
N LYS A 350 23.56 3.87 -3.90
CA LYS A 350 23.21 2.52 -3.45
C LYS A 350 22.46 2.60 -2.12
N LEU A 351 21.28 2.03 -2.05
CA LEU A 351 20.41 2.12 -0.88
C LEU A 351 20.81 1.11 0.19
N ASP A 352 21.05 1.57 1.42
CA ASP A 352 21.50 0.73 2.52
C ASP A 352 20.47 -0.32 2.95
N GLY A 353 19.17 -0.01 2.78
CA GLY A 353 18.08 -0.93 3.11
C GLY A 353 18.06 -2.23 2.31
N PHE A 354 18.86 -2.35 1.25
CA PHE A 354 18.95 -3.54 0.39
C PHE A 354 20.32 -4.24 0.46
N ASN A 355 21.15 -3.92 1.46
CA ASN A 355 22.49 -4.51 1.57
C ASN A 355 22.47 -5.97 1.99
N GLU A 356 21.58 -6.38 2.89
CA GLU A 356 21.47 -7.75 3.40
C GLU A 356 20.67 -8.68 2.46
N GLN A 357 19.76 -8.11 1.66
CA GLN A 357 18.96 -8.85 0.69
C GLN A 357 18.58 -7.97 -0.49
N ASP A 358 18.78 -8.46 -1.69
CA ASP A 358 18.23 -7.89 -2.92
C ASP A 358 17.65 -9.01 -3.78
N LEU A 359 16.34 -8.95 -4.00
CA LEU A 359 15.55 -9.91 -4.76
C LEU A 359 15.10 -9.36 -6.12
N THR A 360 15.71 -8.30 -6.63
CA THR A 360 15.36 -7.68 -7.92
C THR A 360 15.37 -8.65 -9.09
N ASN A 361 16.18 -9.72 -8.98
CA ASN A 361 16.23 -10.79 -9.97
C ASN A 361 14.97 -11.67 -10.03
N LYS A 362 14.03 -11.50 -9.10
CA LYS A 362 12.73 -12.20 -9.10
C LYS A 362 11.59 -11.41 -9.75
N LEU A 363 11.80 -10.13 -9.98
CA LEU A 363 10.81 -9.22 -10.55
C LEU A 363 10.62 -9.38 -12.06
#